data_6443b8ffe3ca021c56c0baf8ce266f2d
#
_entry.id   6443b8ffe3ca021c56c0baf8ce266f2d
#
_cell.length_a   1.000
_cell.length_b   1.000
_cell.length_c   1.000
_cell.angle_alpha   90.00
_cell.angle_beta   90.00
_cell.angle_gamma   90.00
#
_symmetry.space_group_name_H-M   'P 1'
#
loop_
_entity.id
_entity.type
_entity.pdbx_description
1 polymer ?
#
loop_
_entity_poly.entity_id
_entity_poly.type
_entity_poly.pdbx_seq_one_letter_code
_entity_poly.pdbx_strand_id
1 'polypeptide(L)'
;MTGVSIQTVIPLFPQFTALDGIGPYEVLQRVPDIDVTFIGHERGVVRSDNGMLGIEVDGTFEDHPHPDVIVFPGGHGTRALMTDTRVLDWLRRAHPTTRFTTTVCTGSLVLAASGLLDGLTATTHWSARD
;
A
#
# COMPACT_ATOMS: atom_id res chain seq x y z
N MET A 1 -17.47 18.95 -15.65
CA MET A 1 -16.59 18.62 -15.59
C MET A 1 -15.94 17.92 -15.31
N THR A 2 -15.45 17.47 -15.61
CA THR A 2 -14.94 16.65 -15.02
C THR A 2 -13.73 16.88 -14.48
N GLY A 3 -13.59 16.97 -13.36
CA GLY A 3 -12.39 17.07 -12.67
C GLY A 3 -11.51 15.89 -12.91
N VAL A 4 -10.25 16.05 -12.72
CA VAL A 4 -9.31 14.95 -12.73
C VAL A 4 -9.33 14.33 -11.33
N SER A 5 -9.68 13.04 -11.26
CA SER A 5 -9.62 12.31 -10.00
C SER A 5 -8.17 11.98 -9.65
N ILE A 6 -7.87 12.02 -8.37
CA ILE A 6 -6.59 11.54 -7.84
C ILE A 6 -6.75 10.05 -7.53
N GLN A 7 -6.02 9.22 -8.23
CA GLN A 7 -6.11 7.77 -8.07
C GLN A 7 -5.19 7.33 -6.94
N THR A 8 -5.80 6.91 -5.83
CA THR A 8 -5.09 6.43 -4.65
C THR A 8 -5.27 4.94 -4.52
N VAL A 9 -4.19 4.21 -4.38
CA VAL A 9 -4.23 2.76 -4.15
C VAL A 9 -3.68 2.42 -2.77
N ILE A 10 -4.34 1.46 -2.14
CA ILE A 10 -3.92 0.89 -0.86
C ILE A 10 -3.68 -0.60 -1.09
N PRO A 11 -2.43 -1.03 -1.23
CA PRO A 11 -2.14 -2.44 -1.39
C PRO A 11 -2.48 -3.24 -0.13
N LEU A 12 -3.20 -4.33 -0.30
CA LEU A 12 -3.46 -5.27 0.79
C LEU A 12 -2.80 -6.61 0.49
N PHE A 13 -2.38 -7.25 1.55
CA PHE A 13 -1.65 -8.51 1.50
C PHE A 13 -2.02 -9.33 2.74
N PRO A 14 -1.88 -10.65 2.69
CA PRO A 14 -2.20 -11.47 3.87
C PRO A 14 -1.46 -10.97 5.11
N GLN A 15 -2.17 -10.91 6.22
CA GLN A 15 -1.67 -10.44 7.51
C GLN A 15 -1.33 -8.94 7.54
N PHE A 16 -2.08 -8.13 6.80
CA PHE A 16 -1.98 -6.68 6.93
C PHE A 16 -2.60 -6.22 8.26
N THR A 17 -2.12 -5.09 8.78
CA THR A 17 -2.74 -4.48 9.96
C THR A 17 -3.99 -3.71 9.54
N ALA A 18 -5.14 -4.06 10.09
CA ALA A 18 -6.42 -3.52 9.67
C ALA A 18 -6.47 -1.99 9.71
N LEU A 19 -6.02 -1.38 10.80
CA LEU A 19 -6.03 0.08 10.94
C LEU A 19 -5.24 0.77 9.83
N ASP A 20 -4.11 0.18 9.42
CA ASP A 20 -3.22 0.78 8.42
C ASP A 20 -3.85 0.84 7.03
N GLY A 21 -4.76 -0.07 6.74
CA GLY A 21 -5.52 -0.05 5.49
C GLY A 21 -6.81 0.76 5.60
N ILE A 22 -7.59 0.52 6.65
CA ILE A 22 -8.91 1.11 6.83
C ILE A 22 -8.83 2.57 7.26
N GLY A 23 -7.86 2.93 8.11
CA GLY A 23 -7.71 4.30 8.60
C GLY A 23 -7.52 5.30 7.45
N PRO A 24 -6.50 5.13 6.61
CA PRO A 24 -6.33 5.98 5.44
C PRO A 24 -7.53 5.96 4.49
N TYR A 25 -8.11 4.77 4.26
CA TYR A 25 -9.31 4.65 3.43
C TYR A 25 -10.44 5.51 3.97
N GLU A 26 -10.73 5.40 5.27
CA GLU A 26 -11.85 6.11 5.89
C GLU A 26 -11.72 7.63 5.75
N VAL A 27 -10.50 8.14 5.83
CA VAL A 27 -10.24 9.58 5.71
C VAL A 27 -10.25 10.00 4.25
N LEU A 28 -9.49 9.32 3.40
CA LEU A 28 -9.27 9.75 2.02
C LEU A 28 -10.51 9.61 1.15
N GLN A 29 -11.34 8.59 1.40
CA GLN A 29 -12.55 8.40 0.60
C GLN A 29 -13.58 9.52 0.78
N ARG A 30 -13.44 10.34 1.81
CA ARG A 30 -14.31 11.50 2.07
C ARG A 30 -13.81 12.77 1.39
N VAL A 31 -12.58 12.76 0.87
CA VAL A 31 -12.02 13.94 0.21
C VAL A 31 -12.53 13.99 -1.23
N PRO A 32 -13.10 15.13 -1.68
CA PRO A 32 -13.55 15.25 -3.06
C PRO A 32 -12.40 15.01 -4.05
N ASP A 33 -12.72 14.37 -5.16
CA ASP A 33 -11.79 14.10 -6.25
C ASP A 33 -10.67 13.11 -5.92
N ILE A 34 -10.77 12.39 -4.79
CA ILE A 34 -9.87 11.27 -4.49
C ILE A 34 -10.66 9.97 -4.64
N ASP A 35 -10.20 9.10 -5.52
CA ASP A 35 -10.71 7.75 -5.65
C ASP A 35 -9.76 6.79 -4.94
N VAL A 36 -10.27 5.99 -4.02
CA VAL A 36 -9.47 5.03 -3.26
C VAL A 36 -9.83 3.63 -3.69
N THR A 37 -8.81 2.84 -4.04
CA THR A 37 -8.98 1.45 -4.44
C THR A 37 -8.04 0.56 -3.64
N PHE A 38 -8.57 -0.52 -3.07
CA PHE A 38 -7.74 -1.58 -2.51
C PHE A 38 -7.28 -2.48 -3.64
N ILE A 39 -5.97 -2.72 -3.70
CA ILE A 39 -5.36 -3.60 -4.69
C ILE A 39 -4.57 -4.71 -4.00
N GLY A 40 -4.29 -5.78 -4.70
CA GLY A 40 -3.54 -6.90 -4.15
C GLY A 40 -2.96 -7.80 -5.22
N HIS A 41 -2.46 -8.94 -4.79
CA HIS A 41 -1.92 -9.94 -5.70
C HIS A 41 -3.01 -10.49 -6.63
N GLU A 42 -4.20 -10.69 -6.07
CA GLU A 42 -5.36 -11.20 -6.78
C GLU A 42 -6.59 -10.48 -6.30
N ARG A 43 -7.63 -10.44 -7.14
CA ARG A 43 -8.94 -9.96 -6.72
C ARG A 43 -9.54 -10.94 -5.73
N GLY A 44 -10.32 -10.44 -4.80
CA GLY A 44 -10.97 -11.25 -3.80
C GLY A 44 -10.66 -10.79 -2.39
N VAL A 45 -10.95 -11.63 -1.42
CA VAL A 45 -10.84 -11.27 -0.01
C VAL A 45 -9.41 -11.47 0.49
N VAL A 46 -8.85 -10.41 1.10
CA VAL A 46 -7.58 -10.46 1.79
C VAL A 46 -7.83 -10.30 3.28
N ARG A 47 -7.19 -11.14 4.09
CA ARG A 47 -7.44 -11.19 5.52
C ARG A 47 -6.36 -10.46 6.31
N SER A 48 -6.80 -9.79 7.39
CA SER A 48 -5.93 -9.06 8.31
C SER A 48 -5.05 -10.00 9.15
N ASP A 49 -4.22 -9.42 9.99
CA ASP A 49 -3.19 -10.12 10.76
C ASP A 49 -3.73 -11.26 11.64
N ASN A 50 -4.91 -11.09 12.26
CA ASN A 50 -5.52 -12.16 13.06
C ASN A 50 -6.52 -13.02 12.26
N GLY A 51 -6.67 -12.76 10.96
CA GLY A 51 -7.56 -13.52 10.09
C GLY A 51 -9.04 -13.23 10.25
N MET A 52 -9.42 -12.32 11.14
CA MET A 52 -10.84 -12.07 11.46
C MET A 52 -11.50 -11.08 10.51
N LEU A 53 -10.76 -10.14 9.95
CA LEU A 53 -11.31 -9.14 9.04
C LEU A 53 -10.90 -9.46 7.61
N GLY A 54 -11.90 -9.57 6.74
CA GLY A 54 -11.66 -9.72 5.31
C GLY A 54 -12.06 -8.45 4.57
N ILE A 55 -11.19 -7.98 3.68
CA ILE A 55 -11.50 -6.85 2.81
C ILE A 55 -11.44 -7.35 1.38
N GLU A 56 -12.48 -7.04 0.60
CA GLU A 56 -12.49 -7.38 -0.81
C GLU A 56 -11.60 -6.41 -1.59
N VAL A 57 -10.71 -7.00 -2.39
CA VAL A 57 -9.79 -6.27 -3.25
C VAL A 57 -10.32 -6.35 -4.68
N ASP A 58 -10.50 -5.18 -5.31
CA ASP A 58 -11.16 -5.09 -6.62
C ASP A 58 -10.17 -5.04 -7.78
N GLY A 59 -8.88 -4.89 -7.52
CA GLY A 59 -7.87 -4.83 -8.56
C GLY A 59 -6.56 -5.45 -8.14
N THR A 60 -5.70 -5.70 -9.12
CA THR A 60 -4.35 -6.22 -8.89
C THR A 60 -3.32 -5.12 -9.06
N PHE A 61 -2.07 -5.42 -8.70
CA PHE A 61 -0.96 -4.48 -8.95
C PHE A 61 -0.86 -4.13 -10.44
N GLU A 62 -1.05 -5.11 -11.30
CA GLU A 62 -0.94 -4.92 -12.75
C GLU A 62 -2.09 -4.07 -13.33
N ASP A 63 -3.24 -4.05 -12.68
CA ASP A 63 -4.37 -3.21 -13.09
C ASP A 63 -4.12 -1.72 -12.77
N HIS A 64 -3.19 -1.43 -11.87
CA HIS A 64 -2.89 -0.07 -11.41
C HIS A 64 -1.40 0.24 -11.50
N PRO A 65 -0.85 0.35 -12.72
CA PRO A 65 0.60 0.56 -12.88
C PRO A 65 1.06 1.99 -12.57
N HIS A 66 0.15 2.97 -12.61
CA HIS A 66 0.50 4.38 -12.44
C HIS A 66 -0.50 5.12 -11.54
N PRO A 67 -0.62 4.73 -10.26
CA PRO A 67 -1.46 5.50 -9.33
C PRO A 67 -0.83 6.86 -9.03
N ASP A 68 -1.69 7.82 -8.64
CA ASP A 68 -1.20 9.13 -8.21
C ASP A 68 -0.65 9.11 -6.79
N VAL A 69 -1.25 8.28 -5.93
CA VAL A 69 -0.85 8.14 -4.53
C VAL A 69 -0.84 6.66 -4.16
N ILE A 70 0.20 6.25 -3.46
CA ILE A 70 0.30 4.92 -2.88
C ILE A 70 0.32 5.08 -1.36
N VAL A 71 -0.57 4.37 -0.66
CA VAL A 71 -0.54 4.25 0.79
C VAL A 71 -0.29 2.78 1.13
N PHE A 72 0.91 2.46 1.51
CA PHE A 72 1.32 1.07 1.75
C PHE A 72 1.20 0.72 3.24
N PRO A 73 0.25 -0.17 3.61
CA PRO A 73 0.04 -0.55 5.00
C PRO A 73 1.17 -1.41 5.56
N GLY A 74 1.20 -1.51 6.88
CA GLY A 74 2.07 -2.43 7.58
C GLY A 74 1.36 -3.71 8.00
N GLY A 75 2.02 -4.48 8.85
CA GLY A 75 1.55 -5.75 9.38
C GLY A 75 2.62 -6.83 9.30
N HIS A 76 2.35 -7.96 9.92
CA HIS A 76 3.28 -9.08 9.89
C HIS A 76 3.58 -9.55 8.47
N GLY A 77 2.61 -9.45 7.56
CA GLY A 77 2.78 -9.85 6.17
C GLY A 77 3.83 -9.06 5.39
N THR A 78 4.29 -7.90 5.90
CA THR A 78 5.34 -7.12 5.24
C THR A 78 6.64 -7.89 5.10
N ARG A 79 6.93 -8.82 6.00
CA ARG A 79 8.17 -9.61 5.95
C ARG A 79 8.23 -10.45 4.68
N ALA A 80 7.13 -11.09 4.33
CA ALA A 80 7.06 -11.87 3.09
C ALA A 80 7.17 -10.97 1.85
N LEU A 81 6.65 -9.75 1.92
CA LEU A 81 6.70 -8.81 0.80
C LEU A 81 8.10 -8.27 0.54
N MET A 82 8.98 -8.26 1.54
CA MET A 82 10.35 -7.76 1.38
C MET A 82 11.16 -8.57 0.36
N THR A 83 10.73 -9.78 0.04
CA THR A 83 11.34 -10.62 -0.99
C THR A 83 10.39 -10.95 -2.14
N ASP A 84 9.24 -10.33 -2.17
CA ASP A 84 8.23 -10.53 -3.22
C ASP A 84 8.56 -9.64 -4.42
N THR A 85 9.18 -10.22 -5.43
CA THR A 85 9.65 -9.47 -6.60
C THR A 85 8.52 -8.79 -7.36
N ARG A 86 7.34 -9.39 -7.39
CA ARG A 86 6.17 -8.81 -8.05
C ARG A 86 5.79 -7.47 -7.42
N VAL A 87 5.73 -7.43 -6.09
CA VAL A 87 5.39 -6.20 -5.35
C VAL A 87 6.52 -5.18 -5.46
N LEU A 88 7.77 -5.60 -5.27
CA LEU A 88 8.91 -4.69 -5.31
C LEU A 88 9.09 -4.08 -6.70
N ASP A 89 8.91 -4.86 -7.75
CA ASP A 89 9.02 -4.36 -9.11
C ASP A 89 7.86 -3.40 -9.44
N TRP A 90 6.67 -3.69 -8.95
CA TRP A 90 5.54 -2.77 -9.11
C TRP A 90 5.83 -1.42 -8.46
N LEU A 91 6.35 -1.43 -7.22
CA LEU A 91 6.73 -0.19 -6.52
C LEU A 91 7.78 0.61 -7.31
N ARG A 92 8.82 -0.07 -7.80
CA ARG A 92 9.88 0.59 -8.57
C ARG A 92 9.36 1.22 -9.85
N ARG A 93 8.41 0.57 -10.50
CA ARG A 93 7.82 1.10 -11.76
C ARG A 93 6.78 2.17 -11.51
N ALA A 94 6.00 2.07 -10.46
CA ALA A 94 4.95 3.03 -10.15
C ALA A 94 5.51 4.35 -9.57
N HIS A 95 6.50 4.26 -8.71
CA HIS A 95 7.03 5.42 -7.97
C HIS A 95 7.41 6.61 -8.85
N PRO A 96 8.08 6.46 -10.00
CA PRO A 96 8.48 7.61 -10.82
C PRO A 96 7.33 8.48 -11.32
N THR A 97 6.12 7.91 -11.43
CA THR A 97 4.93 8.64 -11.90
C THR A 97 3.93 8.92 -10.78
N THR A 98 4.27 8.56 -9.55
CA THR A 98 3.41 8.74 -8.38
C THR A 98 3.71 10.08 -7.74
N ARG A 99 2.66 10.83 -7.37
CA ARG A 99 2.84 12.10 -6.64
C ARG A 99 3.35 11.88 -5.24
N PHE A 100 2.76 10.90 -4.54
CA PHE A 100 3.15 10.57 -3.16
C PHE A 100 3.17 9.05 -3.00
N THR A 101 4.34 8.53 -2.65
CA THR A 101 4.50 7.14 -2.21
C THR A 101 4.64 7.18 -0.70
N THR A 102 3.62 6.70 0.00
CA THR A 102 3.57 6.78 1.46
C THR A 102 3.45 5.38 2.07
N THR A 103 3.88 5.27 3.31
CA THR A 103 3.79 4.03 4.07
C THR A 103 3.22 4.29 5.46
N VAL A 104 2.60 3.27 6.02
CA VAL A 104 2.11 3.29 7.40
C VAL A 104 2.81 2.16 8.14
N CYS A 105 3.27 2.43 9.36
CA CYS A 105 3.82 1.40 10.23
C CYS A 105 4.98 0.65 9.55
N THR A 106 4.94 -0.69 9.52
CA THR A 106 5.98 -1.52 8.90
C THR A 106 5.90 -1.58 7.37
N GLY A 107 4.96 -0.88 6.76
CA GLY A 107 4.97 -0.71 5.30
C GLY A 107 6.27 -0.11 4.78
N SER A 108 6.95 0.69 5.61
CA SER A 108 8.26 1.25 5.28
C SER A 108 9.33 0.19 5.00
N LEU A 109 9.21 -1.00 5.60
CA LEU A 109 10.14 -2.10 5.36
C LEU A 109 10.06 -2.59 3.91
N VAL A 110 8.86 -2.64 3.36
CA VAL A 110 8.65 -3.04 1.97
C VAL A 110 9.24 -1.99 1.03
N LEU A 111 9.00 -0.71 1.33
CA LEU A 111 9.54 0.38 0.53
C LEU A 111 11.06 0.40 0.59
N ALA A 112 11.64 0.14 1.76
CA ALA A 112 13.09 0.02 1.92
C ALA A 112 13.65 -1.15 1.09
N ALA A 113 12.97 -2.30 1.11
CA ALA A 113 13.39 -3.47 0.33
C ALA A 113 13.34 -3.21 -1.17
N SER A 114 12.48 -2.32 -1.64
CA SER A 114 12.43 -1.91 -3.05
C SER A 114 13.62 -1.05 -3.48
N GLY A 115 14.38 -0.50 -2.54
CA GLY A 115 15.47 0.44 -2.81
C GLY A 115 15.04 1.90 -2.84
N LEU A 116 13.76 2.20 -2.76
CA LEU A 116 13.25 3.57 -2.90
C LEU A 116 13.58 4.48 -1.73
N LEU A 117 13.97 3.91 -0.57
CA LEU A 117 14.38 4.70 0.60
C LEU A 117 15.89 4.91 0.68
N ASP A 118 16.66 4.40 -0.26
CA ASP A 118 18.11 4.51 -0.23
C ASP A 118 18.54 5.99 -0.22
N GLY A 119 19.36 6.35 0.77
CA GLY A 119 19.82 7.72 0.93
C GLY A 119 18.82 8.67 1.61
N LEU A 120 17.65 8.17 2.01
CA LEU A 120 16.61 8.97 2.65
C LEU A 120 16.49 8.64 4.13
N THR A 121 16.07 9.63 4.92
CA THR A 121 15.73 9.43 6.32
C THR A 121 14.32 8.85 6.40
N ALA A 122 14.16 7.75 7.13
CA ALA A 122 12.88 7.09 7.28
C ALA A 122 12.74 6.48 8.67
N THR A 123 11.52 6.10 9.02
CA THR A 123 11.22 5.41 10.27
C THR A 123 10.14 4.35 10.02
N THR A 124 9.83 3.59 11.05
CA THR A 124 8.84 2.53 11.01
C THR A 124 8.18 2.40 12.38
N HIS A 125 7.32 1.39 12.53
CA HIS A 125 6.77 1.06 13.85
C HIS A 125 7.93 0.78 14.82
N TRP A 126 7.80 1.25 16.05
CA TRP A 126 8.90 1.20 17.03
C TRP A 126 9.45 -0.21 17.27
N SER A 127 8.58 -1.23 17.18
CA SER A 127 9.01 -2.62 17.39
C SER A 127 9.86 -3.19 16.26
N ALA A 128 9.92 -2.51 15.11
CA ALA A 128 10.64 -2.97 13.92
C ALA A 128 11.80 -2.02 13.55
N ARG A 129 12.18 -1.10 14.43
CA ARG A 129 13.22 -0.11 14.14
C ARG A 129 14.62 -0.67 14.08
N ASP A 130 14.84 -1.81 14.71
CA ASP A 130 16.15 -2.46 14.72
C ASP A 130 16.23 -3.61 13.65
#